data_e5e4dca8bd12a09495064bcad8471e3e
#
_entry.id   e5e4dca8bd12a09495064bcad8471e3e
#
_cell.length_a   1.000
_cell.length_b   1.000
_cell.length_c   1.000
_cell.angle_alpha   90.00
_cell.angle_beta   90.00
_cell.angle_gamma   90.00
#
_symmetry.space_group_name_H-M   'P 1'
#
loop_
_entity.id
_entity.type
_entity.pdbx_description
1 polymer ?
#
loop_
_entity_poly.entity_id
_entity_poly.type
_entity_poly.pdbx_seq_one_letter_code
_entity_poly.pdbx_strand_id
1 'polypeptide(L)'
;MRTIIIIPTYNESQNIAELILLIWPECNGFDVNVLVVDSASPDGTADKVRELQKNEPRLFLLEQSAKLGLGRAYLDGMTWVLSRSYDAIVTMDADMSHHPKYLRSMLDTIKDHDLVIGSRYIPGGRLQDWPAARRFLSRFANWYASTLTGLPFHDLTSGFQCFRADLLRKILRYNIHTEGYAFLVELKFLSIIQRARFHEIPIVFTDRTHGTTKISKRVILESMLFVLTRFFQRRRVRKALSTASVSKDASPA
;
A
#
# COMPACT_ATOMS: atom_id res chain seq x y z
N MET A 1 -18.30 -7.44 4.17
CA MET A 1 -17.39 -6.32 3.80
C MET A 1 -16.78 -6.66 2.45
N ARG A 2 -17.16 -5.89 1.45
CA ARG A 2 -16.70 -6.07 0.08
C ARG A 2 -15.34 -5.39 -0.09
N THR A 3 -14.33 -6.15 -0.44
CA THR A 3 -12.94 -5.66 -0.52
C THR A 3 -12.40 -5.79 -1.94
N ILE A 4 -11.47 -4.91 -2.31
CA ILE A 4 -10.73 -5.03 -3.56
C ILE A 4 -9.23 -4.87 -3.32
N ILE A 5 -8.42 -5.68 -4.01
CA ILE A 5 -6.96 -5.61 -3.98
C ILE A 5 -6.51 -4.90 -5.26
N ILE A 6 -5.80 -3.77 -5.11
CA ILE A 6 -5.20 -3.04 -6.23
C ILE A 6 -3.75 -3.49 -6.40
N ILE A 7 -3.42 -3.96 -7.60
CA ILE A 7 -2.10 -4.46 -7.96
C ILE A 7 -1.60 -3.65 -9.17
N PRO A 8 -0.75 -2.63 -8.97
CA PRO A 8 -0.12 -1.92 -10.08
C PRO A 8 0.92 -2.81 -10.75
N THR A 9 0.93 -2.82 -12.08
CA THR A 9 1.88 -3.62 -12.87
C THR A 9 2.61 -2.76 -13.90
N TYR A 10 3.89 -3.10 -14.11
CA TYR A 10 4.67 -2.70 -15.25
C TYR A 10 5.76 -3.75 -15.51
N ASN A 11 5.66 -4.50 -16.61
CA ASN A 11 6.53 -5.65 -16.91
C ASN A 11 6.52 -6.70 -15.78
N GLU A 12 5.36 -7.24 -15.49
CA GLU A 12 5.14 -8.27 -14.45
C GLU A 12 4.54 -9.57 -15.04
N SER A 13 4.70 -9.80 -16.35
CA SER A 13 4.12 -10.98 -17.04
C SER A 13 4.57 -12.31 -16.44
N GLN A 14 5.74 -12.37 -15.79
CA GLN A 14 6.26 -13.58 -15.15
C GLN A 14 5.63 -13.85 -13.78
N ASN A 15 5.14 -12.80 -13.10
CA ASN A 15 4.66 -12.88 -11.72
C ASN A 15 3.14 -12.86 -11.61
N ILE A 16 2.45 -12.09 -12.47
CA ILE A 16 1.06 -11.70 -12.24
C ILE A 16 0.08 -12.89 -12.18
N ALA A 17 0.26 -13.88 -13.04
CA ALA A 17 -0.64 -15.03 -13.07
C ALA A 17 -0.54 -15.88 -11.79
N GLU A 18 0.68 -16.18 -11.35
CA GLU A 18 0.93 -16.92 -10.12
C GLU A 18 0.41 -16.16 -8.90
N LEU A 19 0.67 -14.84 -8.82
CA LEU A 19 0.20 -13.99 -7.74
C LEU A 19 -1.33 -14.04 -7.62
N ILE A 20 -2.05 -13.87 -8.73
CA ILE A 20 -3.52 -13.90 -8.75
C ILE A 20 -4.04 -15.26 -8.25
N LEU A 21 -3.44 -16.35 -8.70
CA LEU A 21 -3.83 -17.70 -8.26
C LEU A 21 -3.60 -17.92 -6.76
N LEU A 22 -2.53 -17.36 -6.19
CA LEU A 22 -2.23 -17.44 -4.76
C LEU A 22 -3.15 -16.58 -3.88
N ILE A 23 -3.76 -15.53 -4.43
CA ILE A 23 -4.67 -14.64 -3.68
C ILE A 23 -5.97 -15.36 -3.29
N TRP A 24 -6.57 -16.13 -4.20
CA TRP A 24 -7.89 -16.69 -4.00
C TRP A 24 -8.02 -17.62 -2.79
N PRO A 25 -7.11 -18.59 -2.57
CA PRO A 25 -7.17 -19.45 -1.38
C PRO A 25 -7.06 -18.67 -0.07
N GLU A 26 -6.20 -17.63 -0.03
CA GLU A 26 -5.98 -16.82 1.16
C GLU A 26 -7.18 -15.91 1.50
N CYS A 27 -8.00 -15.61 0.50
CA CYS A 27 -9.21 -14.80 0.63
C CYS A 27 -10.49 -15.64 0.79
N ASN A 28 -10.38 -16.96 0.95
CA ASN A 28 -11.55 -17.82 1.12
C ASN A 28 -12.38 -17.41 2.35
N GLY A 29 -13.69 -17.23 2.16
CA GLY A 29 -14.62 -16.73 3.19
C GLY A 29 -14.75 -15.20 3.25
N PHE A 30 -14.05 -14.46 2.37
CA PHE A 30 -14.18 -13.01 2.22
C PHE A 30 -14.72 -12.66 0.82
N ASP A 31 -15.48 -11.57 0.73
CA ASP A 31 -15.92 -10.98 -0.55
C ASP A 31 -14.79 -10.11 -1.09
N VAL A 32 -13.90 -10.71 -1.89
CA VAL A 32 -12.69 -10.07 -2.41
C VAL A 32 -12.69 -10.10 -3.93
N ASN A 33 -12.35 -8.95 -4.51
CA ASN A 33 -12.07 -8.76 -5.92
C ASN A 33 -10.61 -8.30 -6.09
N VAL A 34 -10.07 -8.43 -7.30
CA VAL A 34 -8.72 -7.95 -7.66
C VAL A 34 -8.83 -6.98 -8.82
N LEU A 35 -8.15 -5.84 -8.72
CA LEU A 35 -7.95 -4.88 -9.80
C LEU A 35 -6.46 -4.81 -10.14
N VAL A 36 -6.09 -5.29 -11.29
CA VAL A 36 -4.77 -5.03 -11.87
C VAL A 36 -4.80 -3.68 -12.59
N VAL A 37 -3.83 -2.80 -12.27
CA VAL A 37 -3.65 -1.52 -12.95
C VAL A 37 -2.37 -1.59 -13.77
N ASP A 38 -2.49 -1.84 -15.06
CA ASP A 38 -1.34 -2.02 -15.94
C ASP A 38 -0.90 -0.71 -16.58
N SER A 39 0.37 -0.36 -16.38
CA SER A 39 0.97 0.89 -16.85
C SER A 39 1.57 0.75 -18.26
N ALA A 40 0.78 0.28 -19.23
CA ALA A 40 1.16 0.04 -20.62
C ALA A 40 2.38 -0.90 -20.72
N SER A 41 2.31 -2.06 -20.10
CA SER A 41 3.39 -3.06 -20.12
C SER A 41 3.61 -3.63 -21.52
N PRO A 42 4.83 -3.55 -22.09
CA PRO A 42 5.12 -4.11 -23.41
C PRO A 42 5.37 -5.63 -23.39
N ASP A 43 5.45 -6.27 -22.23
CA ASP A 43 5.82 -7.67 -22.05
C ASP A 43 4.63 -8.66 -22.09
N GLY A 44 3.42 -8.19 -22.39
CA GLY A 44 2.21 -9.00 -22.41
C GLY A 44 1.55 -9.20 -21.03
N THR A 45 1.90 -8.41 -20.02
CA THR A 45 1.26 -8.48 -18.69
C THR A 45 -0.26 -8.34 -18.78
N ALA A 46 -0.77 -7.31 -19.50
CA ALA A 46 -2.20 -7.08 -19.65
C ALA A 46 -2.91 -8.25 -20.37
N ASP A 47 -2.27 -8.86 -21.37
CA ASP A 47 -2.84 -10.00 -22.10
C ASP A 47 -3.03 -11.21 -21.18
N LYS A 48 -2.06 -11.49 -20.31
CA LYS A 48 -2.18 -12.56 -19.30
C LYS A 48 -3.33 -12.30 -18.33
N VAL A 49 -3.52 -11.06 -17.90
CA VAL A 49 -4.65 -10.71 -17.03
C VAL A 49 -5.98 -10.90 -17.77
N ARG A 50 -6.10 -10.48 -19.04
CA ARG A 50 -7.30 -10.70 -19.86
C ARG A 50 -7.63 -12.19 -20.03
N GLU A 51 -6.61 -13.04 -20.17
CA GLU A 51 -6.82 -14.47 -20.27
C GLU A 51 -7.38 -15.05 -18.96
N LEU A 52 -6.84 -14.65 -17.81
CA LEU A 52 -7.34 -15.06 -16.50
C LEU A 52 -8.77 -14.57 -16.24
N GLN A 53 -9.13 -13.37 -16.71
CA GLN A 53 -10.48 -12.80 -16.56
C GLN A 53 -11.57 -13.67 -17.21
N LYS A 54 -11.26 -14.46 -18.24
CA LYS A 54 -12.24 -15.34 -18.88
C LYS A 54 -12.86 -16.35 -17.92
N ASN A 55 -12.10 -16.76 -16.89
CA ASN A 55 -12.50 -17.77 -15.92
C ASN A 55 -12.67 -17.22 -14.49
N GLU A 56 -12.34 -15.94 -14.27
CA GLU A 56 -12.41 -15.32 -12.94
C GLU A 56 -13.14 -13.96 -12.99
N PRO A 57 -14.45 -13.94 -12.72
CA PRO A 57 -15.26 -12.72 -12.81
C PRO A 57 -14.95 -11.68 -11.72
N ARG A 58 -14.18 -12.06 -10.70
CA ARG A 58 -13.72 -11.13 -9.63
C ARG A 58 -12.42 -10.41 -9.98
N LEU A 59 -11.82 -10.71 -11.14
CA LEU A 59 -10.60 -10.07 -11.64
C LEU A 59 -10.93 -8.95 -12.61
N PHE A 60 -10.39 -7.75 -12.36
CA PHE A 60 -10.55 -6.56 -13.21
C PHE A 60 -9.20 -6.09 -13.71
N LEU A 61 -9.20 -5.47 -14.89
CA LEU A 61 -8.04 -4.84 -15.51
C LEU A 61 -8.36 -3.38 -15.81
N LEU A 62 -7.48 -2.48 -15.38
CA LEU A 62 -7.46 -1.08 -15.75
C LEU A 62 -6.13 -0.80 -16.47
N GLU A 63 -6.20 -0.42 -17.73
CA GLU A 63 -5.01 -0.11 -18.52
C GLU A 63 -4.77 1.39 -18.59
N GLN A 64 -3.56 1.80 -18.29
CA GLN A 64 -3.09 3.16 -18.52
C GLN A 64 -2.52 3.29 -19.93
N SER A 65 -2.61 4.48 -20.52
CA SER A 65 -2.08 4.74 -21.88
C SER A 65 -0.54 4.81 -21.94
N ALA A 66 0.11 4.97 -20.77
CA ALA A 66 1.56 5.09 -20.66
C ALA A 66 2.02 4.74 -19.24
N LYS A 67 3.34 4.54 -19.05
CA LYS A 67 3.97 4.40 -17.74
C LYS A 67 4.03 5.76 -17.03
N LEU A 68 3.07 6.00 -16.13
CA LEU A 68 2.91 7.27 -15.43
C LEU A 68 3.50 7.27 -14.00
N GLY A 69 4.05 6.15 -13.54
CA GLY A 69 4.61 5.97 -12.20
C GLY A 69 3.69 5.21 -11.24
N LEU A 70 4.27 4.73 -10.12
CA LEU A 70 3.57 3.88 -9.15
C LEU A 70 2.44 4.62 -8.42
N GLY A 71 2.71 5.86 -7.99
CA GLY A 71 1.72 6.69 -7.32
C GLY A 71 0.51 6.94 -8.18
N ARG A 72 0.72 7.24 -9.48
CA ARG A 72 -0.36 7.45 -10.43
C ARG A 72 -1.18 6.18 -10.66
N ALA A 73 -0.53 5.02 -10.80
CA ALA A 73 -1.24 3.75 -10.96
C ALA A 73 -2.15 3.44 -9.75
N TYR A 74 -1.65 3.66 -8.54
CA TYR A 74 -2.48 3.54 -7.35
C TYR A 74 -3.63 4.55 -7.31
N LEU A 75 -3.39 5.82 -7.64
CA LEU A 75 -4.44 6.85 -7.66
C LEU A 75 -5.55 6.54 -8.67
N ASP A 76 -5.19 6.08 -9.87
CA ASP A 76 -6.17 5.69 -10.89
C ASP A 76 -6.98 4.47 -10.43
N GLY A 77 -6.32 3.46 -9.85
CA GLY A 77 -6.97 2.31 -9.25
C GLY A 77 -7.89 2.67 -8.10
N MET A 78 -7.45 3.53 -7.17
CA MET A 78 -8.25 4.00 -6.04
C MET A 78 -9.47 4.80 -6.53
N THR A 79 -9.30 5.65 -7.55
CA THR A 79 -10.41 6.42 -8.16
C THR A 79 -11.43 5.49 -8.80
N TRP A 80 -10.96 4.48 -9.53
CA TRP A 80 -11.81 3.44 -10.14
C TRP A 80 -12.61 2.67 -9.07
N VAL A 81 -11.99 2.34 -7.95
CA VAL A 81 -12.61 1.63 -6.84
C VAL A 81 -13.65 2.48 -6.12
N LEU A 82 -13.33 3.75 -5.85
CA LEU A 82 -14.23 4.64 -5.10
C LEU A 82 -15.50 5.05 -5.87
N SER A 83 -15.52 4.86 -7.19
CA SER A 83 -16.74 4.99 -8.01
C SER A 83 -17.66 3.76 -7.89
N ARG A 84 -17.26 2.75 -7.10
CA ARG A 84 -17.95 1.47 -6.88
C ARG A 84 -18.15 1.23 -5.39
N SER A 85 -19.05 0.31 -5.05
CA SER A 85 -19.43 0.03 -3.65
C SER A 85 -18.48 -0.99 -3.00
N TYR A 86 -17.24 -0.59 -2.74
CA TYR A 86 -16.29 -1.33 -1.92
C TYR A 86 -16.16 -0.70 -0.53
N ASP A 87 -15.98 -1.53 0.49
CA ASP A 87 -15.84 -1.12 1.89
C ASP A 87 -14.36 -0.98 2.29
N ALA A 88 -13.49 -1.79 1.70
CA ALA A 88 -12.04 -1.80 1.97
C ALA A 88 -11.22 -1.98 0.69
N ILE A 89 -10.02 -1.40 0.71
CA ILE A 89 -9.09 -1.38 -0.41
C ILE A 89 -7.71 -1.83 0.07
N VAL A 90 -7.20 -2.92 -0.49
CA VAL A 90 -5.83 -3.38 -0.26
C VAL A 90 -4.93 -2.89 -1.39
N THR A 91 -3.74 -2.39 -1.07
CA THR A 91 -2.66 -2.12 -2.03
C THR A 91 -1.60 -3.19 -1.91
N MET A 92 -1.15 -3.76 -3.03
CA MET A 92 -0.22 -4.89 -3.05
C MET A 92 0.66 -4.84 -4.30
N ASP A 93 1.97 -5.08 -4.16
CA ASP A 93 2.88 -5.15 -5.30
C ASP A 93 2.78 -6.49 -6.03
N ALA A 94 3.11 -6.49 -7.33
CA ALA A 94 2.97 -7.67 -8.19
C ALA A 94 4.16 -8.66 -8.13
N ASP A 95 5.27 -8.29 -7.47
CA ASP A 95 6.57 -8.98 -7.56
C ASP A 95 6.79 -10.06 -6.48
N MET A 96 5.73 -10.56 -5.86
CA MET A 96 5.72 -11.56 -4.78
C MET A 96 6.35 -11.11 -3.45
N SER A 97 6.87 -9.89 -3.36
CA SER A 97 7.43 -9.36 -2.10
C SER A 97 6.35 -9.16 -1.02
N HIS A 98 5.13 -8.92 -1.44
CA HIS A 98 3.92 -8.91 -0.60
C HIS A 98 3.18 -10.25 -0.74
N HIS A 99 3.56 -11.24 0.08
CA HIS A 99 2.99 -12.58 -0.06
C HIS A 99 1.50 -12.61 0.34
N PRO A 100 0.61 -13.21 -0.48
CA PRO A 100 -0.84 -13.28 -0.23
C PRO A 100 -1.26 -13.85 1.11
N LYS A 101 -0.46 -14.73 1.76
CA LYS A 101 -0.75 -15.33 3.07
C LYS A 101 -1.09 -14.33 4.19
N TYR A 102 -0.70 -13.06 4.04
CA TYR A 102 -1.01 -12.00 5.01
C TYR A 102 -2.36 -11.33 4.77
N LEU A 103 -3.00 -11.60 3.61
CA LEU A 103 -4.29 -10.98 3.26
C LEU A 103 -5.38 -11.29 4.28
N ARG A 104 -5.48 -12.56 4.74
CA ARG A 104 -6.46 -12.94 5.76
C ARG A 104 -6.33 -12.09 7.02
N SER A 105 -5.11 -11.95 7.55
CA SER A 105 -4.85 -11.12 8.73
C SER A 105 -5.20 -9.65 8.50
N MET A 106 -4.89 -9.09 7.31
CA MET A 106 -5.28 -7.73 6.95
C MET A 106 -6.80 -7.55 6.91
N LEU A 107 -7.50 -8.50 6.27
CA LEU A 107 -8.96 -8.47 6.09
C LEU A 107 -9.71 -8.63 7.41
N ASP A 108 -9.17 -9.38 8.36
CA ASP A 108 -9.73 -9.48 9.70
C ASP A 108 -9.46 -8.20 10.50
N THR A 109 -8.23 -7.70 10.49
CA THR A 109 -7.82 -6.53 11.27
C THR A 109 -8.51 -5.23 10.83
N ILE A 110 -8.80 -5.06 9.52
CA ILE A 110 -9.44 -3.85 8.99
C ILE A 110 -10.89 -3.69 9.46
N LYS A 111 -11.52 -4.72 9.99
CA LYS A 111 -12.90 -4.64 10.53
C LYS A 111 -12.98 -3.63 11.69
N ASP A 112 -11.90 -3.53 12.49
CA ASP A 112 -11.83 -2.69 13.68
C ASP A 112 -10.95 -1.44 13.51
N HIS A 113 -10.30 -1.29 12.35
CA HIS A 113 -9.37 -0.20 12.07
C HIS A 113 -9.72 0.51 10.77
N ASP A 114 -9.17 1.71 10.58
CA ASP A 114 -9.36 2.50 9.37
C ASP A 114 -8.21 2.30 8.37
N LEU A 115 -7.03 1.88 8.89
CA LEU A 115 -5.82 1.56 8.13
C LEU A 115 -5.09 0.37 8.76
N VAL A 116 -4.73 -0.63 7.96
CA VAL A 116 -3.83 -1.73 8.35
C VAL A 116 -2.60 -1.72 7.44
N ILE A 117 -1.42 -1.92 8.03
CA ILE A 117 -0.14 -1.87 7.30
C ILE A 117 0.61 -3.19 7.55
N GLY A 118 1.04 -3.84 6.48
CA GLY A 118 2.01 -4.92 6.57
C GLY A 118 3.40 -4.35 6.88
N SER A 119 3.90 -4.57 8.10
CA SER A 119 5.12 -3.96 8.62
C SER A 119 6.27 -4.96 8.71
N ARG A 120 7.44 -4.55 8.22
CA ARG A 120 8.69 -5.31 8.28
C ARG A 120 9.48 -5.06 9.57
N TYR A 121 9.08 -4.06 10.36
CA TYR A 121 9.87 -3.49 11.45
C TYR A 121 9.22 -3.59 12.83
N ILE A 122 8.11 -4.29 12.96
CA ILE A 122 7.50 -4.68 14.25
C ILE A 122 7.93 -6.12 14.63
N PRO A 123 7.76 -6.56 15.88
CA PRO A 123 8.05 -7.93 16.29
C PRO A 123 7.33 -8.95 15.40
N GLY A 124 8.08 -9.93 14.88
CA GLY A 124 7.58 -10.92 13.90
C GLY A 124 7.76 -10.49 12.43
N GLY A 125 7.97 -9.20 12.15
CA GLY A 125 8.31 -8.69 10.82
C GLY A 125 9.80 -8.82 10.52
N ARG A 126 10.16 -9.01 9.23
CA ARG A 126 11.57 -9.07 8.80
C ARG A 126 11.75 -8.87 7.31
N LEU A 127 12.97 -8.50 6.95
CA LEU A 127 13.48 -8.51 5.58
C LEU A 127 14.26 -9.81 5.38
N GLN A 128 13.81 -10.65 4.46
CA GLN A 128 14.44 -11.92 4.15
C GLN A 128 15.24 -11.79 2.85
N ASP A 129 16.40 -12.47 2.78
CA ASP A 129 17.28 -12.58 1.60
C ASP A 129 17.81 -11.25 1.02
N TRP A 130 17.74 -10.17 1.80
CA TRP A 130 18.28 -8.88 1.40
C TRP A 130 19.76 -8.71 1.80
N PRO A 131 20.61 -8.17 0.92
CA PRO A 131 21.97 -7.78 1.27
C PRO A 131 22.01 -6.80 2.46
N ALA A 132 23.03 -6.91 3.31
CA ALA A 132 23.15 -6.08 4.51
C ALA A 132 23.08 -4.57 4.23
N ALA A 133 23.75 -4.11 3.16
CA ALA A 133 23.72 -2.71 2.74
C ALA A 133 22.30 -2.23 2.39
N ARG A 134 21.52 -3.05 1.69
CA ARG A 134 20.13 -2.73 1.33
C ARG A 134 19.21 -2.72 2.57
N ARG A 135 19.43 -3.64 3.50
CA ARG A 135 18.70 -3.64 4.80
C ARG A 135 18.99 -2.37 5.61
N PHE A 136 20.27 -1.97 5.67
CA PHE A 136 20.69 -0.74 6.35
C PHE A 136 20.04 0.48 5.71
N LEU A 137 20.10 0.62 4.39
CA LEU A 137 19.50 1.74 3.65
C LEU A 137 17.99 1.82 3.87
N SER A 138 17.29 0.69 3.86
CA SER A 138 15.86 0.64 4.09
C SER A 138 15.48 1.06 5.51
N ARG A 139 16.23 0.58 6.53
CA ARG A 139 16.05 1.00 7.92
C ARG A 139 16.34 2.49 8.11
N PHE A 140 17.42 2.97 7.51
CA PHE A 140 17.77 4.39 7.55
C PHE A 140 16.68 5.26 6.91
N ALA A 141 16.18 4.90 5.73
CA ALA A 141 15.11 5.63 5.06
C ALA A 141 13.83 5.68 5.92
N ASN A 142 13.49 4.57 6.56
CA ASN A 142 12.34 4.50 7.45
C ASN A 142 12.54 5.34 8.72
N TRP A 143 13.71 5.25 9.36
CA TRP A 143 14.09 6.07 10.50
C TRP A 143 14.06 7.57 10.17
N TYR A 144 14.66 7.96 9.03
CA TYR A 144 14.67 9.32 8.52
C TYR A 144 13.24 9.86 8.36
N ALA A 145 12.38 9.10 7.65
CA ALA A 145 11.01 9.50 7.42
C ALA A 145 10.21 9.62 8.74
N SER A 146 10.33 8.63 9.65
CA SER A 146 9.67 8.65 10.95
C SER A 146 10.11 9.83 11.81
N THR A 147 11.43 10.07 11.90
CA THR A 147 12.01 11.16 12.72
C THR A 147 11.55 12.52 12.23
N LEU A 148 11.53 12.76 10.93
CA LEU A 148 11.16 14.05 10.37
C LEU A 148 9.64 14.30 10.38
N THR A 149 8.84 13.31 10.02
CA THR A 149 7.39 13.48 9.95
C THR A 149 6.73 13.39 11.32
N GLY A 150 7.33 12.65 12.26
CA GLY A 150 6.74 12.34 13.57
C GLY A 150 5.54 11.40 13.48
N LEU A 151 5.41 10.66 12.38
CA LEU A 151 4.36 9.67 12.19
C LEU A 151 4.60 8.44 13.09
N PRO A 152 3.54 7.86 13.67
CA PRO A 152 3.65 6.81 14.67
C PRO A 152 3.80 5.40 14.07
N PHE A 153 4.17 5.27 12.81
CA PHE A 153 4.33 4.00 12.12
C PHE A 153 5.76 3.47 12.20
N HIS A 154 5.91 2.16 12.38
CA HIS A 154 7.21 1.49 12.30
C HIS A 154 7.67 1.28 10.86
N ASP A 155 6.72 1.13 9.91
CA ASP A 155 7.04 0.97 8.49
C ASP A 155 6.33 2.00 7.60
N LEU A 156 6.99 3.13 7.40
CA LEU A 156 6.49 4.21 6.56
C LEU A 156 6.58 3.92 5.06
N THR A 157 7.49 3.03 4.67
CA THR A 157 7.79 2.74 3.26
C THR A 157 7.10 1.47 2.74
N SER A 158 6.31 0.78 3.57
CA SER A 158 5.53 -0.36 3.12
C SER A 158 4.40 0.08 2.19
N GLY A 159 4.29 -0.58 1.03
CA GLY A 159 3.18 -0.45 0.07
C GLY A 159 2.04 -1.44 0.34
N PHE A 160 2.23 -2.42 1.22
CA PHE A 160 1.20 -3.38 1.58
C PHE A 160 0.29 -2.80 2.66
N GLN A 161 -0.83 -2.23 2.24
CA GLN A 161 -1.75 -1.48 3.10
C GLN A 161 -3.19 -1.87 2.81
N CYS A 162 -4.04 -1.80 3.82
CA CYS A 162 -5.48 -1.95 3.67
C CYS A 162 -6.18 -0.71 4.26
N PHE A 163 -6.99 -0.06 3.48
CA PHE A 163 -7.74 1.15 3.85
C PHE A 163 -9.24 0.86 3.91
N ARG A 164 -9.93 1.44 4.89
CA ARG A 164 -11.39 1.63 4.79
C ARG A 164 -11.69 2.63 3.68
N ALA A 165 -12.72 2.36 2.88
CA ALA A 165 -13.09 3.22 1.76
C ALA A 165 -13.39 4.66 2.20
N ASP A 166 -14.01 4.84 3.37
CA ASP A 166 -14.34 6.17 3.91
C ASP A 166 -13.09 6.99 4.26
N LEU A 167 -12.04 6.34 4.79
CA LEU A 167 -10.76 6.99 4.99
C LEU A 167 -10.14 7.39 3.65
N LEU A 168 -10.13 6.48 2.69
CA LEU A 168 -9.54 6.74 1.38
C LEU A 168 -10.26 7.86 0.63
N ARG A 169 -11.61 7.95 0.71
CA ARG A 169 -12.38 9.08 0.17
C ARG A 169 -11.95 10.42 0.76
N LYS A 170 -11.63 10.46 2.06
CA LYS A 170 -11.14 11.69 2.71
C LYS A 170 -9.72 12.04 2.26
N ILE A 171 -8.85 11.03 2.12
CA ILE A 171 -7.47 11.21 1.67
C ILE A 171 -7.43 11.73 0.22
N LEU A 172 -8.21 11.17 -0.69
CA LEU A 172 -8.20 11.56 -2.10
C LEU A 172 -8.84 12.93 -2.39
N ARG A 173 -9.38 13.62 -1.37
CA ARG A 173 -9.73 15.05 -1.50
C ARG A 173 -8.48 15.96 -1.51
N TYR A 174 -7.34 15.44 -1.06
CA TYR A 174 -6.07 16.16 -1.16
C TYR A 174 -5.46 15.93 -2.53
N ASN A 175 -4.80 16.97 -3.03
CA ASN A 175 -4.12 16.90 -4.32
C ASN A 175 -2.77 16.17 -4.13
N ILE A 176 -2.76 14.86 -4.38
CA ILE A 176 -1.59 13.99 -4.21
C ILE A 176 -0.87 13.92 -5.55
N HIS A 177 0.39 14.36 -5.58
CA HIS A 177 1.25 14.37 -6.78
C HIS A 177 2.58 13.63 -6.56
N THR A 178 2.76 13.03 -5.40
CA THR A 178 4.00 12.34 -5.06
C THR A 178 4.10 10.98 -5.72
N GLU A 179 5.33 10.52 -5.93
CA GLU A 179 5.64 9.24 -6.55
C GLU A 179 6.51 8.36 -5.63
N GLY A 180 6.53 7.06 -5.93
CA GLY A 180 7.37 6.09 -5.23
C GLY A 180 7.14 6.07 -3.72
N TYR A 181 8.22 6.16 -2.94
CA TYR A 181 8.13 6.11 -1.47
C TYR A 181 7.45 7.34 -0.86
N ALA A 182 7.58 8.52 -1.49
CA ALA A 182 6.91 9.73 -1.03
C ALA A 182 5.39 9.55 -1.03
N PHE A 183 4.84 8.90 -2.05
CA PHE A 183 3.43 8.57 -2.15
C PHE A 183 2.95 7.72 -0.95
N LEU A 184 3.71 6.68 -0.61
CA LEU A 184 3.38 5.80 0.52
C LEU A 184 3.41 6.54 1.87
N VAL A 185 4.40 7.42 2.05
CA VAL A 185 4.52 8.27 3.25
C VAL A 185 3.37 9.30 3.28
N GLU A 186 3.00 9.87 2.15
CA GLU A 186 1.92 10.86 2.07
C GLU A 186 0.55 10.25 2.41
N LEU A 187 0.24 9.05 1.91
CA LEU A 187 -0.99 8.35 2.30
C LEU A 187 -1.08 8.15 3.82
N LYS A 188 0.02 7.70 4.44
CA LYS A 188 0.09 7.51 5.90
C LYS A 188 -0.02 8.85 6.66
N PHE A 189 0.66 9.90 6.16
CA PHE A 189 0.56 11.24 6.73
C PHE A 189 -0.88 11.74 6.71
N LEU A 190 -1.56 11.65 5.57
CA LEU A 190 -2.95 12.07 5.42
C LEU A 190 -3.90 11.21 6.27
N SER A 191 -3.62 9.91 6.43
CA SER A 191 -4.39 9.03 7.32
C SER A 191 -4.36 9.55 8.77
N ILE A 192 -3.19 9.94 9.28
CA ILE A 192 -3.08 10.51 10.63
C ILE A 192 -3.78 11.88 10.73
N ILE A 193 -3.67 12.74 9.71
CA ILE A 193 -4.40 14.01 9.68
C ILE A 193 -5.92 13.79 9.72
N GLN A 194 -6.40 12.69 9.13
CA GLN A 194 -7.80 12.26 9.20
C GLN A 194 -8.14 11.49 10.49
N ARG A 195 -7.20 11.38 11.46
CA ARG A 195 -7.35 10.68 12.73
C ARG A 195 -7.73 9.21 12.57
N ALA A 196 -7.18 8.55 11.57
CA ALA A 196 -7.41 7.14 11.30
C ALA A 196 -6.91 6.27 12.48
N ARG A 197 -7.72 5.31 12.89
CA ARG A 197 -7.28 4.22 13.76
C ARG A 197 -6.47 3.26 12.90
N PHE A 198 -5.23 3.01 13.25
CA PHE A 198 -4.35 2.15 12.45
C PHE A 198 -3.83 0.97 13.26
N HIS A 199 -3.45 -0.08 12.54
CA HIS A 199 -2.75 -1.23 13.08
C HIS A 199 -1.65 -1.68 12.13
N GLU A 200 -0.54 -2.20 12.66
CA GLU A 200 0.53 -2.82 11.88
C GLU A 200 0.53 -4.32 12.14
N ILE A 201 0.50 -5.12 11.08
CA ILE A 201 0.67 -6.58 11.15
C ILE A 201 2.08 -6.96 10.71
N PRO A 202 2.72 -7.96 11.34
CA PRO A 202 4.06 -8.37 10.95
C PRO A 202 4.04 -9.10 9.60
N ILE A 203 4.94 -8.72 8.71
CA ILE A 203 5.17 -9.43 7.45
C ILE A 203 6.63 -9.81 7.27
N VAL A 204 6.87 -10.96 6.66
CA VAL A 204 8.19 -11.33 6.11
C VAL A 204 8.20 -10.86 4.67
N PHE A 205 9.05 -9.89 4.38
CA PHE A 205 9.22 -9.34 3.04
C PHE A 205 10.41 -10.02 2.38
N THR A 206 10.15 -10.82 1.35
CA THR A 206 11.18 -11.50 0.56
C THR A 206 11.67 -10.63 -0.58
N ASP A 207 12.86 -10.92 -1.12
CA ASP A 207 13.26 -10.25 -2.38
C ASP A 207 12.38 -10.77 -3.53
N ARG A 208 12.33 -10.00 -4.60
CA ARG A 208 11.53 -10.31 -5.80
C ARG A 208 11.93 -11.65 -6.37
N THR A 209 10.95 -12.41 -6.82
CA THR A 209 11.19 -13.68 -7.51
C THR A 209 11.73 -13.42 -8.91
N HIS A 210 11.17 -12.43 -9.63
CA HIS A 210 11.59 -12.02 -10.97
C HIS A 210 11.56 -10.51 -11.12
N GLY A 211 12.36 -9.96 -12.05
CA GLY A 211 12.38 -8.55 -12.40
C GLY A 211 13.48 -7.73 -11.72
N THR A 212 13.60 -6.46 -12.11
CA THR A 212 14.60 -5.51 -11.62
C THR A 212 13.96 -4.34 -10.88
N THR A 213 14.71 -3.73 -9.97
CA THR A 213 14.24 -2.53 -9.24
C THR A 213 13.99 -1.39 -10.21
N LYS A 214 12.73 -0.90 -10.26
CA LYS A 214 12.26 0.16 -11.15
C LYS A 214 12.38 1.56 -10.53
N ILE A 215 12.90 1.68 -9.30
CA ILE A 215 13.04 2.93 -8.56
C ILE A 215 14.34 3.62 -8.98
N SER A 216 14.21 4.84 -9.53
CA SER A 216 15.37 5.64 -9.92
C SER A 216 15.95 6.42 -8.72
N LYS A 217 17.24 6.82 -8.82
CA LYS A 217 17.89 7.71 -7.82
C LYS A 217 17.13 9.03 -7.66
N ARG A 218 16.52 9.53 -8.74
CA ARG A 218 15.69 10.74 -8.73
C ARG A 218 14.48 10.58 -7.82
N VAL A 219 13.75 9.47 -7.93
CA VAL A 219 12.57 9.17 -7.07
C VAL A 219 12.97 9.07 -5.60
N ILE A 220 14.14 8.52 -5.29
CA ILE A 220 14.66 8.48 -3.91
C ILE A 220 14.92 9.90 -3.40
N LEU A 221 15.60 10.75 -4.17
CA LEU A 221 15.89 12.13 -3.79
C LEU A 221 14.61 12.94 -3.61
N GLU A 222 13.66 12.84 -4.54
CA GLU A 222 12.35 13.50 -4.47
C GLU A 222 11.60 13.06 -3.22
N SER A 223 11.66 11.78 -2.86
CA SER A 223 11.04 11.24 -1.63
C SER A 223 11.68 11.82 -0.37
N MET A 224 13.00 11.96 -0.34
CA MET A 224 13.72 12.57 0.79
C MET A 224 13.35 14.06 0.96
N LEU A 225 13.32 14.81 -0.14
CA LEU A 225 12.91 16.23 -0.13
C LEU A 225 11.45 16.38 0.32
N PHE A 226 10.57 15.54 -0.18
CA PHE A 226 9.16 15.52 0.27
C PHE A 226 9.05 15.31 1.78
N VAL A 227 9.71 14.31 2.33
CA VAL A 227 9.73 14.03 3.78
C VAL A 227 10.21 15.25 4.57
N LEU A 228 11.25 15.94 4.08
CA LEU A 228 11.75 17.15 4.70
C LEU A 228 10.70 18.26 4.73
N THR A 229 9.91 18.45 3.67
CA THR A 229 8.81 19.44 3.67
C THR A 229 7.74 19.12 4.73
N ARG A 230 7.50 17.84 5.02
CA ARG A 230 6.54 17.40 6.05
C ARG A 230 7.03 17.65 7.48
N PHE A 231 8.33 17.86 7.70
CA PHE A 231 8.86 18.29 8.99
C PHE A 231 8.17 19.56 9.51
N PHE A 232 7.94 20.54 8.65
CA PHE A 232 7.26 21.78 9.03
C PHE A 232 5.77 21.57 9.36
N GLN A 233 5.19 20.46 8.97
CA GLN A 233 3.80 20.08 9.27
C GLN A 233 3.68 19.14 10.49
N ARG A 234 4.78 18.80 11.16
CA ARG A 234 4.83 17.90 12.31
C ARG A 234 3.90 18.33 13.47
N ARG A 235 3.67 19.62 13.63
CA ARG A 235 2.69 20.15 14.62
C ARG A 235 1.27 19.66 14.35
N ARG A 236 0.87 19.54 13.08
CA ARG A 236 -0.45 18.99 12.68
C ARG A 236 -0.58 17.54 13.06
N VAL A 237 0.46 16.74 12.85
CA VAL A 237 0.51 15.33 13.25
C VAL A 237 0.34 15.19 14.77
N ARG A 238 1.11 15.95 15.55
CA ARG A 238 1.01 15.95 17.03
C ARG A 238 -0.40 16.30 17.51
N LYS A 239 -1.01 17.34 16.92
CA LYS A 239 -2.38 17.74 17.25
C LYS A 239 -3.40 16.65 16.91
N ALA A 240 -3.27 15.96 15.77
CA ALA A 240 -4.16 14.89 15.38
C ALA A 240 -4.06 13.68 16.35
N LEU A 241 -2.84 13.34 16.77
CA LEU A 241 -2.60 12.22 17.70
C LEU A 241 -3.10 12.54 19.13
N SER A 242 -2.88 13.76 19.64
CA SER A 242 -3.35 14.16 20.98
C SER A 242 -4.87 14.14 21.11
N THR A 243 -5.60 14.51 20.08
CA THR A 243 -7.07 14.45 20.09
C THR A 243 -7.63 13.05 19.91
N ALA A 244 -6.87 12.12 19.31
CA ALA A 244 -7.27 10.72 19.18
C ALA A 244 -7.11 9.95 20.52
N SER A 245 -6.13 10.31 21.38
CA SER A 245 -5.96 9.72 22.71
C SER A 245 -7.07 10.13 23.68
N VAL A 246 -7.55 11.36 23.62
CA VAL A 246 -8.62 11.87 24.50
C VAL A 246 -9.97 11.16 24.22
N SER A 247 -10.21 10.67 23.00
CA SER A 247 -11.44 9.94 22.69
C SER A 247 -11.46 8.49 23.20
N LYS A 248 -10.31 7.92 23.61
CA LYS A 248 -10.25 6.58 24.22
C LYS A 248 -10.61 6.58 25.71
N ASP A 249 -10.36 7.70 26.39
CA ASP A 249 -10.64 7.82 27.85
C ASP A 249 -12.06 8.31 28.16
N ALA A 250 -12.87 8.62 27.13
CA ALA A 250 -14.22 9.14 27.25
C ALA A 250 -15.32 8.08 26.95
N SER A 251 -15.04 6.78 27.13
CA SER A 251 -16.07 5.74 27.09
C SER A 251 -16.65 5.63 28.52
N PRO A 252 -17.93 5.94 28.75
CA PRO A 252 -18.51 5.80 30.10
C PRO A 252 -18.61 4.33 30.48
N ALA A 253 -18.36 4.07 31.76
CA ALA A 253 -18.52 2.81 32.44
C ALA A 253 -19.99 2.31 32.41
#